data_b32dd42a4d663fe8d8b746a2784dd365
#
_entry.id   b32dd42a4d663fe8d8b746a2784dd365
#
_cell.length_a   1.000
_cell.length_b   1.000
_cell.length_c   1.000
_cell.angle_alpha   90.00
_cell.angle_beta   90.00
_cell.angle_gamma   90.00
#
_symmetry.space_group_name_H-M   'P 1'
#
loop_
_entity.id
_entity.type
_entity.pdbx_description
1 polymer ?
#
loop_
_entity_poly.entity_id
_entity_poly.type
_entity_poly.pdbx_seq_one_letter_code
_entity_poly.pdbx_strand_id
1 'polypeptide(L)'
;MQAQFSTAYELLAAGWGVQLLWGIAWTLAVTVVSMLIGAILGSLVAAAKLSPRGGLKFIGESYTSVFRGEPELLIIYLFYYGGTQVLTGVARSTGSIGSTDILNMPSFLGGVLAVGIISGAYQAEVFRGSFLAIHRGELEAARAYGMSAWLRFRLVIVPQVLRLAVPGLGNVWQLTIKDSALISVTGVAELMLTANKAARSTHHSLLFYTVAGILYLVMTSVSTPIFEKAERYTSRSFTRPK
;
A
#
# COMPACT_ATOMS: atom_id res chain seq x y z
N MET A 1 14.85 0.80 -36.36
CA MET A 1 14.87 -0.03 -35.13
C MET A 1 16.23 0.00 -34.44
N GLN A 2 17.35 -0.32 -35.12
CA GLN A 2 18.70 -0.26 -34.53
C GLN A 2 19.10 1.12 -33.97
N ALA A 3 18.79 2.21 -34.67
CA ALA A 3 19.07 3.57 -34.19
C ALA A 3 18.31 3.94 -32.88
N GLN A 4 17.12 3.41 -32.66
CA GLN A 4 16.38 3.64 -31.43
C GLN A 4 16.94 2.86 -30.23
N PHE A 5 17.46 1.67 -30.47
CA PHE A 5 18.13 0.87 -29.42
C PHE A 5 19.47 1.47 -29.00
N SER A 6 20.28 2.01 -29.96
CA SER A 6 21.52 2.70 -29.61
C SER A 6 21.27 3.95 -28.77
N THR A 7 20.27 4.77 -29.17
CA THR A 7 19.87 5.96 -28.39
C THR A 7 19.37 5.59 -27.00
N ALA A 8 18.58 4.51 -26.85
CA ALA A 8 18.10 4.05 -25.57
C ALA A 8 19.26 3.63 -24.64
N TYR A 9 20.21 2.87 -25.17
CA TYR A 9 21.41 2.45 -24.44
C TYR A 9 22.25 3.64 -23.99
N GLU A 10 22.52 4.59 -24.89
CA GLU A 10 23.30 5.79 -24.58
C GLU A 10 22.64 6.64 -23.48
N LEU A 11 21.33 6.86 -23.55
CA LEU A 11 20.60 7.64 -22.54
C LEU A 11 20.57 6.94 -21.18
N LEU A 12 20.41 5.62 -21.15
CA LEU A 12 20.45 4.86 -19.90
C LEU A 12 21.86 4.84 -19.31
N ALA A 13 22.89 4.69 -20.14
CA ALA A 13 24.29 4.74 -19.74
C ALA A 13 24.75 6.14 -19.31
N ALA A 14 24.15 7.20 -19.84
CA ALA A 14 24.40 8.60 -19.45
C ALA A 14 23.91 8.97 -18.02
N GLY A 15 23.51 7.99 -17.22
CA GLY A 15 23.12 8.16 -15.81
C GLY A 15 21.64 7.99 -15.51
N TRP A 16 20.75 8.00 -16.51
CA TRP A 16 19.32 7.79 -16.28
C TRP A 16 19.01 6.38 -15.77
N GLY A 17 19.79 5.36 -16.17
CA GLY A 17 19.64 4.01 -15.65
C GLY A 17 19.81 3.93 -14.13
N VAL A 18 20.83 4.58 -13.58
CA VAL A 18 21.06 4.65 -12.13
C VAL A 18 19.93 5.39 -11.42
N GLN A 19 19.44 6.49 -12.00
CA GLN A 19 18.33 7.25 -11.42
C GLN A 19 17.02 6.44 -11.41
N LEU A 20 16.75 5.66 -12.45
CA LEU A 20 15.59 4.76 -12.50
C LEU A 20 15.71 3.63 -11.45
N LEU A 21 16.91 3.08 -11.21
CA LEU A 21 17.13 2.11 -10.13
C LEU A 21 16.86 2.72 -8.75
N TRP A 22 17.30 3.96 -8.50
CA TRP A 22 16.91 4.70 -7.29
C TRP A 22 15.40 4.94 -7.24
N GLY A 23 14.77 5.25 -8.36
CA GLY A 23 13.32 5.35 -8.47
C GLY A 23 12.61 4.07 -8.04
N ILE A 24 13.10 2.88 -8.46
CA ILE A 24 12.60 1.57 -8.01
C ILE A 24 12.72 1.44 -6.49
N ALA A 25 13.88 1.77 -5.91
CA ALA A 25 14.10 1.67 -4.47
C ALA A 25 13.09 2.55 -3.69
N TRP A 26 12.86 3.78 -4.15
CA TRP A 26 11.86 4.68 -3.55
C TRP A 26 10.43 4.17 -3.73
N THR A 27 10.06 3.64 -4.90
CA THR A 27 8.75 3.01 -5.14
C THR A 27 8.51 1.86 -4.16
N LEU A 28 9.51 0.97 -3.99
CA LEU A 28 9.42 -0.13 -3.03
C LEU A 28 9.35 0.36 -1.58
N ALA A 29 10.13 1.38 -1.21
CA ALA A 29 10.10 1.98 0.12
C ALA A 29 8.70 2.56 0.43
N VAL A 30 8.13 3.35 -0.49
CA VAL A 30 6.75 3.85 -0.38
C VAL A 30 5.77 2.70 -0.21
N THR A 31 5.85 1.69 -1.07
CA THR A 31 4.94 0.54 -1.05
C THR A 31 5.00 -0.20 0.30
N VAL A 32 6.20 -0.51 0.80
CA VAL A 32 6.38 -1.21 2.08
C VAL A 32 5.82 -0.38 3.23
N VAL A 33 6.18 0.89 3.33
CA VAL A 33 5.73 1.74 4.43
C VAL A 33 4.21 1.95 4.37
N SER A 34 3.66 2.19 3.19
CA SER A 34 2.21 2.30 2.99
C SER A 34 1.46 1.02 3.34
N MET A 35 2.00 -0.15 2.99
CA MET A 35 1.44 -1.45 3.38
C MET A 35 1.46 -1.67 4.90
N LEU A 36 2.51 -1.24 5.60
CA LEU A 36 2.58 -1.33 7.06
C LEU A 36 1.55 -0.41 7.74
N ILE A 37 1.44 0.84 7.27
CA ILE A 37 0.39 1.76 7.73
C ILE A 37 -0.99 1.17 7.44
N GLY A 38 -1.17 0.65 6.23
CA GLY A 38 -2.39 -0.01 5.80
C GLY A 38 -2.74 -1.24 6.64
N ALA A 39 -1.76 -2.03 7.07
CA ALA A 39 -1.99 -3.19 7.93
C ALA A 39 -2.51 -2.81 9.32
N ILE A 40 -1.98 -1.72 9.90
CA ILE A 40 -2.44 -1.19 11.17
C ILE A 40 -3.88 -0.65 11.02
N LEU A 41 -4.11 0.26 10.08
CA LEU A 41 -5.42 0.85 9.84
C LEU A 41 -6.44 -0.21 9.42
N GLY A 42 -6.08 -1.09 8.49
CA GLY A 42 -6.95 -2.15 7.99
C GLY A 42 -7.36 -3.14 9.07
N SER A 43 -6.46 -3.49 9.99
CA SER A 43 -6.80 -4.36 11.11
C SER A 43 -7.80 -3.72 12.10
N LEU A 44 -7.61 -2.42 12.40
CA LEU A 44 -8.52 -1.66 13.25
C LEU A 44 -9.90 -1.51 12.60
N VAL A 45 -9.92 -1.18 11.31
CA VAL A 45 -11.17 -1.04 10.54
C VAL A 45 -11.89 -2.38 10.39
N ALA A 46 -11.17 -3.47 10.12
CA ALA A 46 -11.75 -4.82 10.08
C ALA A 46 -12.37 -5.19 11.43
N ALA A 47 -11.69 -4.90 12.54
CA ALA A 47 -12.22 -5.13 13.88
C ALA A 47 -13.48 -4.27 14.15
N ALA A 48 -13.50 -3.02 13.70
CA ALA A 48 -14.67 -2.14 13.78
C ALA A 48 -15.86 -2.70 12.98
N LYS A 49 -15.64 -3.18 11.76
CA LYS A 49 -16.67 -3.79 10.89
C LYS A 49 -17.21 -5.11 11.44
N LEU A 50 -16.42 -5.85 12.19
CA LEU A 50 -16.82 -7.10 12.85
C LEU A 50 -17.45 -6.87 14.23
N SER A 51 -17.47 -5.62 14.72
CA SER A 51 -18.05 -5.27 16.01
C SER A 51 -19.58 -5.41 15.99
N PRO A 52 -20.20 -5.90 17.08
CA PRO A 52 -21.65 -5.89 17.25
C PRO A 52 -22.22 -4.47 17.46
N ARG A 53 -21.35 -3.47 17.74
CA ARG A 53 -21.75 -2.08 17.96
C ARG A 53 -22.01 -1.38 16.63
N GLY A 54 -23.28 -1.00 16.35
CA GLY A 54 -23.68 -0.39 15.08
C GLY A 54 -22.87 0.85 14.69
N GLY A 55 -22.52 1.71 15.64
CA GLY A 55 -21.69 2.90 15.38
C GLY A 55 -20.28 2.58 14.89
N LEU A 56 -19.59 1.61 15.52
CA LEU A 56 -18.26 1.19 15.06
C LEU A 56 -18.31 0.54 13.67
N LYS A 57 -19.32 -0.30 13.46
CA LYS A 57 -19.56 -0.93 12.17
C LYS A 57 -19.78 0.12 11.07
N PHE A 58 -20.64 1.12 11.34
CA PHE A 58 -20.90 2.22 10.42
C PHE A 58 -19.63 3.00 10.05
N ILE A 59 -18.79 3.35 11.05
CA ILE A 59 -17.51 4.03 10.80
C ILE A 59 -16.60 3.18 9.89
N GLY A 60 -16.48 1.88 10.18
CA GLY A 60 -15.66 0.99 9.37
C GLY A 60 -16.18 0.80 7.93
N GLU A 61 -17.51 0.71 7.76
CA GLU A 61 -18.14 0.64 6.46
C GLU A 61 -17.98 1.94 5.67
N SER A 62 -18.19 3.09 6.30
CA SER A 62 -18.00 4.41 5.68
C SER A 62 -16.54 4.60 5.21
N TYR A 63 -15.56 4.24 6.05
CA TYR A 63 -14.16 4.31 5.67
C TYR A 63 -13.88 3.48 4.41
N THR A 64 -14.25 2.20 4.40
CA THR A 64 -13.96 1.33 3.24
C THR A 64 -14.76 1.74 2.01
N SER A 65 -15.97 2.26 2.16
CA SER A 65 -16.79 2.73 1.03
C SER A 65 -16.19 3.98 0.38
N VAL A 66 -15.74 4.94 1.17
CA VAL A 66 -15.13 6.18 0.66
C VAL A 66 -13.79 5.86 -0.01
N PHE A 67 -12.84 5.25 0.72
CA PHE A 67 -11.47 5.07 0.21
C PHE A 67 -11.31 4.01 -0.87
N ARG A 68 -12.32 3.20 -1.15
CA ARG A 68 -12.36 2.24 -2.27
C ARG A 68 -13.32 2.65 -3.39
N GLY A 69 -14.18 3.63 -3.13
CA GLY A 69 -15.16 4.10 -4.10
C GLY A 69 -14.74 5.34 -4.88
N GLU A 70 -13.78 6.10 -4.34
CA GLU A 70 -13.28 7.32 -4.96
C GLU A 70 -11.99 7.07 -5.75
N PRO A 71 -11.69 7.89 -6.78
CA PRO A 71 -10.42 7.82 -7.49
C PRO A 71 -9.23 8.06 -6.55
N GLU A 72 -8.27 7.14 -6.54
CA GLU A 72 -7.09 7.19 -5.65
C GLU A 72 -6.32 8.50 -5.80
N LEU A 73 -6.21 9.02 -7.02
CA LEU A 73 -5.53 10.30 -7.30
C LEU A 73 -6.21 11.48 -6.59
N LEU A 74 -7.55 11.47 -6.51
CA LEU A 74 -8.31 12.51 -5.81
C LEU A 74 -8.00 12.47 -4.30
N ILE A 75 -7.96 11.28 -3.73
CA ILE A 75 -7.62 11.08 -2.32
C ILE A 75 -6.20 11.57 -2.04
N ILE A 76 -5.23 11.24 -2.91
CA ILE A 76 -3.84 11.69 -2.78
C ILE A 76 -3.76 13.23 -2.81
N TYR A 77 -4.45 13.88 -3.74
CA TYR A 77 -4.51 15.34 -3.79
C TYR A 77 -5.14 15.94 -2.54
N LEU A 78 -6.24 15.38 -2.06
CA LEU A 78 -6.93 15.87 -0.87
C LEU A 78 -6.03 15.79 0.37
N PHE A 79 -5.34 14.68 0.57
CA PHE A 79 -4.42 14.49 1.71
C PHE A 79 -3.17 15.33 1.58
N TYR A 80 -2.59 15.44 0.39
CA TYR A 80 -1.38 16.23 0.19
C TYR A 80 -1.66 17.73 0.32
N TYR A 81 -2.58 18.27 -0.46
CA TYR A 81 -2.89 19.71 -0.45
C TYR A 81 -3.75 20.10 0.75
N GLY A 82 -4.76 19.33 1.11
CA GLY A 82 -5.59 19.57 2.27
C GLY A 82 -4.82 19.43 3.58
N GLY A 83 -3.98 18.40 3.69
CA GLY A 83 -3.13 18.17 4.85
C GLY A 83 -2.16 19.33 5.10
N THR A 84 -1.53 19.83 4.06
CA THR A 84 -0.63 21.01 4.17
C THR A 84 -1.37 22.27 4.61
N GLN A 85 -2.59 22.51 4.12
CA GLN A 85 -3.40 23.67 4.53
C GLN A 85 -3.83 23.58 6.00
N VAL A 86 -4.29 22.41 6.46
CA VAL A 86 -4.68 22.18 7.85
C VAL A 86 -3.50 22.37 8.78
N LEU A 87 -2.35 21.76 8.47
CA LEU A 87 -1.13 21.91 9.27
C LEU A 87 -0.66 23.38 9.35
N THR A 88 -0.69 24.09 8.24
CA THR A 88 -0.34 25.52 8.20
C THR A 88 -1.33 26.34 9.03
N GLY A 89 -2.63 26.05 8.97
CA GLY A 89 -3.65 26.71 9.77
C GLY A 89 -3.44 26.52 11.27
N VAL A 90 -3.18 25.30 11.70
CA VAL A 90 -2.89 24.96 13.11
C VAL A 90 -1.60 25.63 13.58
N ALA A 91 -0.54 25.62 12.78
CA ALA A 91 0.73 26.28 13.13
C ALA A 91 0.58 27.78 13.32
N ARG A 92 -0.20 28.44 12.47
CA ARG A 92 -0.50 29.88 12.61
C ARG A 92 -1.32 30.18 13.87
N SER A 93 -2.29 29.33 14.21
CA SER A 93 -3.14 29.53 15.39
C SER A 93 -2.41 29.28 16.72
N THR A 94 -1.42 28.41 16.74
CA THR A 94 -0.65 28.06 17.94
C THR A 94 0.59 28.93 18.14
N GLY A 95 0.96 29.75 17.16
CA GLY A 95 2.16 30.61 17.22
C GLY A 95 3.47 29.82 17.36
N SER A 96 3.42 28.52 17.19
CA SER A 96 4.47 27.62 17.68
C SER A 96 5.62 27.36 16.69
N ILE A 97 5.51 27.75 15.41
CA ILE A 97 6.55 27.43 14.40
C ILE A 97 6.57 28.50 13.30
N GLY A 98 7.76 28.94 12.91
CA GLY A 98 7.96 29.72 11.70
C GLY A 98 7.35 29.00 10.50
N SER A 99 6.53 29.70 9.75
CA SER A 99 5.64 29.19 8.68
C SER A 99 6.33 28.40 7.54
N THR A 100 7.65 28.34 7.54
CA THR A 100 8.46 27.69 6.49
C THR A 100 8.70 26.19 6.73
N ASP A 101 8.75 25.72 7.99
CA ASP A 101 9.13 24.33 8.27
C ASP A 101 7.98 23.33 8.12
N ILE A 102 6.74 23.78 8.29
CA ILE A 102 5.54 22.92 8.11
C ILE A 102 5.12 22.85 6.64
N LEU A 103 5.38 23.91 5.86
CA LEU A 103 5.16 23.90 4.41
C LEU A 103 6.07 22.90 3.68
N ASN A 104 7.14 22.48 4.34
CA ASN A 104 8.08 21.46 3.88
C ASN A 104 7.78 20.07 4.46
N MET A 105 6.51 19.75 4.78
CA MET A 105 6.17 18.34 5.05
C MET A 105 6.73 17.52 3.88
N PRO A 106 7.71 16.60 4.14
CA PRO A 106 8.34 15.92 3.04
C PRO A 106 7.27 15.29 2.15
N SER A 107 7.27 15.61 0.87
CA SER A 107 6.30 15.08 -0.11
C SER A 107 6.14 13.57 0.02
N PHE A 108 7.22 12.90 0.42
CA PHE A 108 7.26 11.50 0.77
C PHE A 108 6.26 11.13 1.87
N LEU A 109 6.23 11.85 2.99
CA LEU A 109 5.35 11.50 4.13
C LEU A 109 3.87 11.67 3.77
N GLY A 110 3.52 12.76 3.10
CA GLY A 110 2.14 13.01 2.61
C GLY A 110 1.68 11.93 1.63
N GLY A 111 2.54 11.58 0.66
CA GLY A 111 2.26 10.53 -0.32
C GLY A 111 2.10 9.15 0.32
N VAL A 112 3.03 8.78 1.21
CA VAL A 112 3.00 7.48 1.92
C VAL A 112 1.76 7.37 2.82
N LEU A 113 1.37 8.43 3.52
CA LEU A 113 0.17 8.43 4.34
C LEU A 113 -1.09 8.27 3.49
N ALA A 114 -1.20 9.00 2.38
CA ALA A 114 -2.36 8.88 1.48
C ALA A 114 -2.49 7.46 0.91
N VAL A 115 -1.41 6.91 0.34
CA VAL A 115 -1.40 5.53 -0.18
C VAL A 115 -1.61 4.52 0.94
N GLY A 116 -1.07 4.75 2.14
CA GLY A 116 -1.26 3.88 3.30
C GLY A 116 -2.71 3.83 3.77
N ILE A 117 -3.43 4.97 3.74
CA ILE A 117 -4.86 5.05 4.07
C ILE A 117 -5.69 4.30 3.01
N ILE A 118 -5.39 4.48 1.72
CA ILE A 118 -6.06 3.76 0.63
C ILE A 118 -5.81 2.25 0.78
N SER A 119 -4.55 1.83 0.90
CA SER A 119 -4.17 0.44 1.11
C SER A 119 -4.84 -0.17 2.34
N GLY A 120 -5.00 0.61 3.42
CA GLY A 120 -5.71 0.21 4.63
C GLY A 120 -7.17 -0.16 4.38
N ALA A 121 -7.86 0.53 3.49
CA ALA A 121 -9.24 0.22 3.14
C ALA A 121 -9.36 -1.12 2.39
N TYR A 122 -8.42 -1.42 1.48
CA TYR A 122 -8.35 -2.72 0.82
C TYR A 122 -7.96 -3.84 1.80
N GLN A 123 -6.96 -3.61 2.66
CA GLN A 123 -6.53 -4.58 3.66
C GLN A 123 -7.62 -4.87 4.71
N ALA A 124 -8.43 -3.87 5.06
CA ALA A 124 -9.56 -4.08 5.99
C ALA A 124 -10.54 -5.13 5.46
N GLU A 125 -10.85 -5.10 4.16
CA GLU A 125 -11.72 -6.10 3.56
C GLU A 125 -11.05 -7.48 3.48
N VAL A 126 -9.74 -7.52 3.19
CA VAL A 126 -8.97 -8.77 3.21
C VAL A 126 -9.01 -9.39 4.62
N PHE A 127 -8.71 -8.63 5.67
CA PHE A 127 -8.74 -9.15 7.05
C PHE A 127 -10.15 -9.54 7.49
N ARG A 128 -11.16 -8.73 7.16
CA ARG A 128 -12.57 -9.07 7.46
C ARG A 128 -13.00 -10.34 6.74
N GLY A 129 -12.72 -10.48 5.45
CA GLY A 129 -13.04 -11.68 4.67
C GLY A 129 -12.34 -12.91 5.22
N SER A 130 -11.06 -12.79 5.57
CA SER A 130 -10.26 -13.86 6.18
C SER A 130 -10.82 -14.29 7.53
N PHE A 131 -11.27 -13.35 8.38
CA PHE A 131 -11.90 -13.69 9.64
C PHE A 131 -13.22 -14.45 9.44
N LEU A 132 -14.05 -14.02 8.49
CA LEU A 132 -15.32 -14.67 8.20
C LEU A 132 -15.17 -16.05 7.57
N ALA A 133 -14.01 -16.33 6.97
CA ALA A 133 -13.68 -17.64 6.40
C ALA A 133 -13.22 -18.67 7.46
N ILE A 134 -12.97 -18.26 8.70
CA ILE A 134 -12.65 -19.19 9.80
C ILE A 134 -13.87 -20.07 10.10
N HIS A 135 -13.67 -21.38 10.16
CA HIS A 135 -14.74 -22.31 10.44
C HIS A 135 -15.29 -22.10 11.87
N ARG A 136 -16.61 -21.96 11.99
CA ARG A 136 -17.27 -21.68 13.28
C ARG A 136 -16.97 -22.73 14.35
N GLY A 137 -16.90 -24.01 13.95
CA GLY A 137 -16.58 -25.12 14.85
C GLY A 137 -15.22 -24.98 15.54
N GLU A 138 -14.21 -24.34 14.90
CA GLU A 138 -12.91 -24.08 15.54
C GLU A 138 -13.02 -23.06 16.66
N LEU A 139 -13.84 -22.02 16.48
CA LEU A 139 -14.09 -21.01 17.49
C LEU A 139 -14.93 -21.58 18.66
N GLU A 140 -15.87 -22.49 18.36
CA GLU A 140 -16.68 -23.19 19.35
C GLU A 140 -15.85 -24.19 20.16
N ALA A 141 -15.01 -24.98 19.47
CA ALA A 141 -14.07 -25.88 20.15
C ALA A 141 -13.14 -25.14 21.10
N ALA A 142 -12.54 -24.02 20.63
CA ALA A 142 -11.68 -23.20 21.50
C ALA A 142 -12.43 -22.68 22.73
N ARG A 143 -13.73 -22.36 22.63
CA ARG A 143 -14.57 -21.98 23.76
C ARG A 143 -14.83 -23.17 24.69
N ALA A 144 -15.12 -24.35 24.14
CA ALA A 144 -15.36 -25.57 24.89
C ALA A 144 -14.14 -25.99 25.72
N TYR A 145 -12.92 -25.76 25.21
CA TYR A 145 -11.67 -25.92 25.94
C TYR A 145 -11.38 -24.84 26.99
N GLY A 146 -12.33 -23.93 27.24
CA GLY A 146 -12.19 -22.89 28.26
C GLY A 146 -11.22 -21.75 27.89
N MET A 147 -10.86 -21.60 26.62
CA MET A 147 -9.94 -20.53 26.22
C MET A 147 -10.58 -19.16 26.44
N SER A 148 -9.87 -18.28 27.18
CA SER A 148 -10.26 -16.87 27.33
C SER A 148 -10.31 -16.18 25.96
N ALA A 149 -11.04 -15.06 25.86
CA ALA A 149 -11.19 -14.30 24.61
C ALA A 149 -9.83 -13.89 24.04
N TRP A 150 -8.89 -13.47 24.87
CA TRP A 150 -7.54 -13.09 24.47
C TRP A 150 -6.72 -14.29 23.97
N LEU A 151 -6.78 -15.41 24.67
CA LEU A 151 -6.05 -16.62 24.29
C LEU A 151 -6.57 -17.14 22.94
N ARG A 152 -7.89 -17.18 22.76
CA ARG A 152 -8.54 -17.55 21.48
C ARG A 152 -8.17 -16.59 20.36
N PHE A 153 -8.15 -15.28 20.62
CA PHE A 153 -7.73 -14.28 19.63
C PHE A 153 -6.30 -14.54 19.17
N ARG A 154 -5.35 -14.68 20.14
CA ARG A 154 -3.92 -14.81 19.85
C ARG A 154 -3.54 -16.16 19.21
N LEU A 155 -4.12 -17.27 19.69
CA LEU A 155 -3.69 -18.62 19.29
C LEU A 155 -4.55 -19.24 18.19
N VAL A 156 -5.80 -18.79 18.00
CA VAL A 156 -6.72 -19.38 17.02
C VAL A 156 -7.01 -18.37 15.90
N ILE A 157 -7.50 -17.16 16.26
CA ILE A 157 -7.99 -16.21 15.25
C ILE A 157 -6.82 -15.60 14.46
N VAL A 158 -5.85 -14.96 15.12
CA VAL A 158 -4.78 -14.23 14.44
C VAL A 158 -3.97 -15.12 13.50
N PRO A 159 -3.50 -16.31 13.87
CA PRO A 159 -2.74 -17.15 12.94
C PRO A 159 -3.55 -17.57 11.73
N GLN A 160 -4.84 -17.87 11.90
CA GLN A 160 -5.72 -18.27 10.80
C GLN A 160 -6.06 -17.09 9.88
N VAL A 161 -6.39 -15.91 10.46
CA VAL A 161 -6.63 -14.70 9.68
C VAL A 161 -5.40 -14.37 8.83
N LEU A 162 -4.21 -14.35 9.43
CA LEU A 162 -2.98 -14.06 8.69
C LEU A 162 -2.76 -15.04 7.53
N ARG A 163 -2.95 -16.33 7.79
CA ARG A 163 -2.83 -17.36 6.75
C ARG A 163 -3.81 -17.13 5.59
N LEU A 164 -5.10 -16.91 5.90
CA LEU A 164 -6.15 -16.71 4.90
C LEU A 164 -6.04 -15.35 4.20
N ALA A 165 -5.38 -14.37 4.82
CA ALA A 165 -5.17 -13.04 4.26
C ALA A 165 -4.03 -12.98 3.23
N VAL A 166 -3.04 -13.88 3.28
CA VAL A 166 -1.83 -13.82 2.43
C VAL A 166 -2.14 -13.64 0.94
N PRO A 167 -3.06 -14.42 0.31
CA PRO A 167 -3.38 -14.23 -1.11
C PRO A 167 -3.96 -12.83 -1.40
N GLY A 168 -4.89 -12.39 -0.54
CA GLY A 168 -5.49 -11.06 -0.65
C GLY A 168 -4.48 -9.93 -0.43
N LEU A 169 -3.55 -10.08 0.52
CA LEU A 169 -2.47 -9.12 0.74
C LEU A 169 -1.50 -9.05 -0.44
N GLY A 170 -1.27 -10.16 -1.14
CA GLY A 170 -0.51 -10.16 -2.39
C GLY A 170 -1.15 -9.30 -3.47
N ASN A 171 -2.47 -9.34 -3.61
CA ASN A 171 -3.20 -8.48 -4.54
C ASN A 171 -3.14 -7.00 -4.11
N VAL A 172 -3.30 -6.71 -2.81
CA VAL A 172 -3.18 -5.34 -2.28
C VAL A 172 -1.76 -4.81 -2.49
N TRP A 173 -0.73 -5.64 -2.32
CA TRP A 173 0.66 -5.27 -2.63
C TRP A 173 0.82 -4.80 -4.07
N GLN A 174 0.29 -5.55 -5.04
CA GLN A 174 0.36 -5.20 -6.46
C GLN A 174 -0.40 -3.90 -6.77
N LEU A 175 -1.55 -3.66 -6.12
CA LEU A 175 -2.26 -2.39 -6.23
C LEU A 175 -1.42 -1.25 -5.65
N THR A 176 -0.88 -1.41 -4.45
CA THR A 176 -0.09 -0.38 -3.77
C THR A 176 1.18 0.00 -4.55
N ILE A 177 1.84 -0.96 -5.23
CA ILE A 177 2.95 -0.64 -6.17
C ILE A 177 2.47 0.28 -7.29
N LYS A 178 1.30 0.05 -7.87
CA LYS A 178 0.76 0.88 -8.96
C LYS A 178 0.32 2.25 -8.44
N ASP A 179 -0.33 2.30 -7.27
CA ASP A 179 -0.79 3.53 -6.65
C ASP A 179 0.37 4.44 -6.25
N SER A 180 1.55 3.85 -5.95
CA SER A 180 2.75 4.64 -5.67
C SER A 180 3.16 5.53 -6.85
N ALA A 181 2.85 5.16 -8.10
CA ALA A 181 3.07 6.02 -9.26
C ALA A 181 2.24 7.31 -9.21
N LEU A 182 1.07 7.29 -8.57
CA LEU A 182 0.19 8.45 -8.46
C LEU A 182 0.78 9.54 -7.56
N ILE A 183 1.64 9.17 -6.60
CA ILE A 183 2.29 10.17 -5.73
C ILE A 183 3.39 10.97 -6.44
N SER A 184 3.75 10.60 -7.67
CA SER A 184 4.65 11.39 -8.51
C SER A 184 4.18 12.84 -8.67
N VAL A 185 2.86 13.07 -8.65
CA VAL A 185 2.25 14.42 -8.74
C VAL A 185 2.53 15.28 -7.51
N THR A 186 2.86 14.69 -6.38
CA THR A 186 3.23 15.39 -5.14
C THR A 186 4.73 15.68 -5.05
N GLY A 187 5.52 15.30 -6.07
CA GLY A 187 6.95 15.58 -6.15
C GLY A 187 7.84 14.50 -5.53
N VAL A 188 7.31 13.37 -5.10
CA VAL A 188 8.11 12.23 -4.61
C VAL A 188 8.88 11.63 -5.78
N ALA A 189 10.21 11.59 -5.66
CA ALA A 189 11.12 11.10 -6.69
C ALA A 189 11.18 9.57 -6.76
N GLU A 190 10.00 8.95 -6.92
CA GLU A 190 9.85 7.52 -7.20
C GLU A 190 10.04 7.25 -8.72
N LEU A 191 9.82 6.02 -9.15
CA LEU A 191 10.10 5.57 -10.52
C LEU A 191 9.36 6.39 -11.59
N MET A 192 8.06 6.69 -11.40
CA MET A 192 7.26 7.42 -12.39
C MET A 192 7.70 8.88 -12.53
N LEU A 193 7.99 9.58 -11.41
CA LEU A 193 8.52 10.94 -11.46
C LEU A 193 9.90 10.96 -12.10
N THR A 194 10.75 9.98 -11.80
CA THR A 194 12.07 9.86 -12.39
C THR A 194 11.99 9.65 -13.91
N ALA A 195 11.11 8.77 -14.36
CA ALA A 195 10.84 8.56 -15.78
C ALA A 195 10.30 9.82 -16.48
N ASN A 196 9.41 10.56 -15.80
CA ASN A 196 8.88 11.83 -16.33
C ASN A 196 9.99 12.88 -16.49
N LYS A 197 10.87 13.03 -15.49
CA LYS A 197 12.03 13.93 -15.58
C LYS A 197 12.95 13.56 -16.73
N ALA A 198 13.26 12.28 -16.89
CA ALA A 198 14.07 11.77 -17.99
C ALA A 198 13.39 12.03 -19.36
N ALA A 199 12.12 11.75 -19.47
CA ALA A 199 11.32 11.96 -20.66
C ALA A 199 11.32 13.44 -21.13
N ARG A 200 11.17 14.37 -20.17
CA ARG A 200 11.18 15.80 -20.45
C ARG A 200 12.55 16.33 -20.83
N SER A 201 13.61 15.90 -20.13
CA SER A 201 14.97 16.40 -20.38
C SER A 201 15.60 15.87 -21.66
N THR A 202 15.20 14.67 -22.09
CA THR A 202 15.74 14.04 -23.31
C THR A 202 14.83 14.14 -24.53
N HIS A 203 13.57 14.59 -24.34
CA HIS A 203 12.50 14.60 -25.36
C HIS A 203 12.15 13.20 -25.91
N HIS A 204 12.49 12.11 -25.16
CA HIS A 204 12.17 10.72 -25.52
C HIS A 204 11.09 10.13 -24.62
N SER A 205 9.90 10.74 -24.57
CA SER A 205 8.81 10.37 -23.66
C SER A 205 8.36 8.91 -23.80
N LEU A 206 8.15 8.44 -25.03
CA LEU A 206 7.72 7.07 -25.29
C LEU A 206 8.73 6.05 -24.74
N LEU A 207 10.02 6.29 -24.90
CA LEU A 207 11.08 5.44 -24.39
C LEU A 207 11.00 5.29 -22.88
N PHE A 208 11.04 6.43 -22.16
CA PHE A 208 11.11 6.40 -20.70
C PHE A 208 9.83 5.90 -20.03
N TYR A 209 8.65 6.18 -20.58
CA TYR A 209 7.41 5.61 -20.08
C TYR A 209 7.30 4.10 -20.37
N THR A 210 7.80 3.64 -21.52
CA THR A 210 7.87 2.20 -21.81
C THR A 210 8.84 1.49 -20.85
N VAL A 211 10.02 2.06 -20.59
CA VAL A 211 10.99 1.54 -19.63
C VAL A 211 10.37 1.50 -18.22
N ALA A 212 9.71 2.57 -17.79
CA ALA A 212 9.03 2.60 -16.49
C ALA A 212 7.95 1.50 -16.40
N GLY A 213 7.13 1.34 -17.44
CA GLY A 213 6.11 0.27 -17.49
C GLY A 213 6.73 -1.13 -17.37
N ILE A 214 7.84 -1.38 -18.06
CA ILE A 214 8.58 -2.66 -17.95
C ILE A 214 9.12 -2.84 -16.53
N LEU A 215 9.68 -1.80 -15.92
CA LEU A 215 10.21 -1.87 -14.55
C LEU A 215 9.11 -2.12 -13.52
N TYR A 216 7.93 -1.50 -13.65
CA TYR A 216 6.76 -1.83 -12.82
C TYR A 216 6.32 -3.28 -13.02
N LEU A 217 6.30 -3.77 -14.26
CA LEU A 217 5.98 -5.16 -14.56
C LEU A 217 6.99 -6.12 -13.92
N VAL A 218 8.28 -5.80 -13.98
CA VAL A 218 9.34 -6.59 -13.33
C VAL A 218 9.15 -6.60 -11.81
N MET A 219 8.91 -5.44 -11.18
CA MET A 219 8.67 -5.37 -9.73
C MET A 219 7.48 -6.23 -9.30
N THR A 220 6.36 -6.15 -10.02
CA THR A 220 5.18 -6.96 -9.71
C THR A 220 5.42 -8.45 -9.96
N SER A 221 6.07 -8.81 -11.08
CA SER A 221 6.37 -10.20 -11.43
C SER A 221 7.36 -10.86 -10.46
N VAL A 222 8.37 -10.12 -9.98
CA VAL A 222 9.32 -10.61 -8.97
C VAL A 222 8.67 -10.74 -7.59
N SER A 223 7.70 -9.87 -7.27
CA SER A 223 7.00 -9.94 -5.97
C SER A 223 6.01 -11.11 -5.91
N THR A 224 5.37 -11.49 -7.02
CA THR A 224 4.33 -12.53 -7.04
C THR A 224 4.79 -13.85 -6.44
N PRO A 225 5.93 -14.46 -6.83
CA PRO A 225 6.40 -15.72 -6.27
C PRO A 225 6.74 -15.64 -4.78
N ILE A 226 7.03 -14.47 -4.24
CA ILE A 226 7.27 -14.27 -2.81
C ILE A 226 5.96 -14.51 -2.04
N PHE A 227 4.85 -13.90 -2.50
CA PHE A 227 3.53 -14.11 -1.90
C PHE A 227 3.03 -15.54 -2.10
N GLU A 228 3.20 -16.14 -3.29
CA GLU A 228 2.86 -17.54 -3.53
C GLU A 228 3.64 -18.50 -2.61
N LYS A 229 4.93 -18.22 -2.37
CA LYS A 229 5.74 -19.01 -1.44
C LYS A 229 5.25 -18.84 0.00
N ALA A 230 4.90 -17.63 0.40
CA ALA A 230 4.32 -17.36 1.72
C ALA A 230 2.97 -18.10 1.89
N GLU A 231 2.11 -18.07 0.87
CA GLU A 231 0.84 -18.79 0.84
C GLU A 231 1.05 -20.32 0.97
N ARG A 232 1.95 -20.88 0.17
CA ARG A 232 2.28 -22.32 0.24
C ARG A 232 2.84 -22.70 1.61
N TYR A 233 3.67 -21.86 2.21
CA TYR A 233 4.22 -22.12 3.54
C TYR A 233 3.13 -22.13 4.61
N THR A 234 2.24 -21.14 4.60
CA THR A 234 1.14 -21.03 5.55
C THR A 234 0.07 -22.10 5.36
N SER A 235 -0.11 -22.63 4.14
CA SER A 235 -1.11 -23.66 3.82
C SER A 235 -0.66 -25.10 4.12
N ARG A 236 0.65 -25.37 4.21
CA ARG A 236 1.21 -26.72 4.39
C ARG A 236 0.73 -27.45 5.64
N SER A 237 0.47 -26.76 6.72
CA SER A 237 0.07 -27.36 8.01
C SER A 237 -1.35 -27.94 8.04
N PHE A 238 -2.13 -27.76 6.97
CA PHE A 238 -3.55 -28.15 6.92
C PHE A 238 -3.93 -29.02 5.72
N THR A 239 -3.01 -29.25 4.80
CA THR A 239 -3.22 -30.28 3.77
C THR A 239 -3.00 -31.65 4.40
N ARG A 240 -4.12 -32.34 4.75
CA ARG A 240 -4.07 -33.77 5.09
C ARG A 240 -3.46 -34.48 3.87
N PRO A 241 -2.44 -35.36 4.05
CA PRO A 241 -2.06 -36.27 3.01
C PRO A 241 -3.29 -37.14 2.68
N LYS A 242 -3.63 -37.23 1.38
CA LYS A 242 -4.61 -38.16 0.89
C LYS A 242 -4.11 -39.58 1.06
#